data_a8a8bd1f880b3c9deccc2527e59f3a3d
#
_entry.id   a8a8bd1f880b3c9deccc2527e59f3a3d
#
_cell.length_a   1.000
_cell.length_b   1.000
_cell.length_c   1.000
_cell.angle_alpha   90.00
_cell.angle_beta   90.00
_cell.angle_gamma   90.00
#
_symmetry.space_group_name_H-M   'P 1'
#
loop_
_entity.id
_entity.type
_entity.pdbx_description
1 polymer ?
#
loop_
_entity_poly.entity_id
_entity_poly.type
_entity_poly.pdbx_seq_one_letter_code
_entity_poly.pdbx_strand_id
1 'polypeptide(L)'
;MLDRYLEKFERKLGKFAVERLMLYIVIGMALVYAADFILAFKPDNRIFIQEHLAFNLQAIKQGEVWRVISFLLIPPFAGHPFFMIFELYFLLIFGDSLEHQWGSLKFNVFYLIGTVSTIIVGLILGAASNTYLNLSLFLAFAIVFPNYEVWLFFVLPVKVKWMGMLDAVLLIVLFIAGNWSVRLMILVAFANIILFFGRKAFGEVYYTIRRYYYKWFRMRK
;
A
#
# COMPACT_ATOMS: atom_id res chain seq x y z
N MET A 1 17.05 16.47 1.74
CA MET A 1 16.74 17.21 0.47
C MET A 1 15.27 17.05 0.10
N LEU A 2 14.73 15.84 0.12
CA LEU A 2 13.32 15.59 -0.20
C LEU A 2 12.38 16.40 0.69
N ASP A 3 12.63 16.43 2.02
CA ASP A 3 11.79 17.20 2.97
C ASP A 3 11.76 18.69 2.65
N ARG A 4 12.92 19.28 2.27
CA ARG A 4 13.01 20.70 1.89
C ARG A 4 12.32 21.01 0.55
N TYR A 5 12.31 20.06 -0.38
CA TYR A 5 11.56 20.17 -1.62
C TYR A 5 10.07 19.96 -1.37
N LEU A 6 9.70 18.99 -0.54
CA LEU A 6 8.31 18.74 -0.15
C LEU A 6 7.71 19.94 0.61
N GLU A 7 8.45 20.60 1.52
CA GLU A 7 7.99 21.83 2.19
C GLU A 7 7.76 23.00 1.21
N LYS A 8 8.63 23.14 0.19
CA LYS A 8 8.41 24.13 -0.89
C LYS A 8 7.22 23.78 -1.78
N PHE A 9 7.03 22.48 -2.05
CA PHE A 9 5.86 21.96 -2.78
C PHE A 9 4.58 22.11 -1.95
N GLU A 10 4.65 21.89 -0.66
CA GLU A 10 3.50 22.01 0.26
C GLU A 10 2.93 23.44 0.27
N ARG A 11 3.77 24.47 0.20
CA ARG A 11 3.34 25.88 0.07
C ARG A 11 2.67 26.19 -1.27
N LYS A 12 3.05 25.51 -2.36
CA LYS A 12 2.50 25.76 -3.70
C LYS A 12 1.36 24.81 -4.09
N LEU A 13 1.43 23.56 -3.69
CA LEU A 13 0.53 22.49 -4.12
C LEU A 13 -0.32 21.91 -2.99
N GLY A 14 -0.14 22.36 -1.74
CA GLY A 14 -0.95 21.91 -0.61
C GLY A 14 -2.45 22.12 -0.82
N LYS A 15 -2.82 23.14 -1.61
CA LYS A 15 -4.22 23.40 -2.01
C LYS A 15 -4.83 22.32 -2.92
N PHE A 16 -3.99 21.51 -3.56
CA PHE A 16 -4.42 20.40 -4.44
C PHE A 16 -4.37 19.04 -3.74
N ALA A 17 -3.90 19.00 -2.50
CA ALA A 17 -3.90 17.76 -1.73
C ALA A 17 -5.34 17.37 -1.40
N VAL A 18 -5.69 16.13 -1.72
CA VAL A 18 -6.98 15.55 -1.34
C VAL A 18 -6.87 15.14 0.12
N GLU A 19 -7.62 15.82 0.98
CA GLU A 19 -7.73 15.46 2.38
C GLU A 19 -8.53 14.16 2.51
N ARG A 20 -8.09 13.28 3.42
CA ARG A 20 -8.72 11.98 3.66
C ARG A 20 -8.81 11.11 2.40
N LEU A 21 -7.75 11.12 1.59
CA LEU A 21 -7.71 10.37 0.32
C LEU A 21 -8.14 8.90 0.51
N MET A 22 -7.66 8.27 1.58
CA MET A 22 -7.97 6.85 1.83
C MET A 22 -9.45 6.60 2.12
N LEU A 23 -10.15 7.56 2.72
CA LEU A 23 -11.59 7.46 2.93
C LEU A 23 -12.36 7.33 1.60
N TYR A 24 -12.02 8.15 0.60
CA TYR A 24 -12.68 8.09 -0.71
C TYR A 24 -12.42 6.76 -1.42
N ILE A 25 -11.19 6.25 -1.32
CA ILE A 25 -10.82 4.96 -1.92
C ILE A 25 -11.58 3.81 -1.23
N VAL A 26 -11.62 3.80 0.10
CA VAL A 26 -12.32 2.78 0.89
C VAL A 26 -13.83 2.81 0.65
N ILE A 27 -14.43 3.99 0.54
CA ILE A 27 -15.85 4.12 0.16
C ILE A 27 -16.08 3.54 -1.24
N GLY A 28 -15.21 3.85 -2.20
CA GLY A 28 -15.28 3.28 -3.54
C GLY A 28 -15.18 1.75 -3.55
N MET A 29 -14.24 1.18 -2.78
CA MET A 29 -14.12 -0.27 -2.60
C MET A 29 -15.36 -0.88 -1.98
N ALA A 30 -15.93 -0.26 -0.94
CA ALA A 30 -17.14 -0.72 -0.28
C ALA A 30 -18.34 -0.72 -1.24
N LEU A 31 -18.48 0.32 -2.08
CA LEU A 31 -19.55 0.40 -3.09
C LEU A 31 -19.41 -0.69 -4.15
N VAL A 32 -18.19 -0.93 -4.65
CA VAL A 32 -17.92 -1.99 -5.62
C VAL A 32 -18.26 -3.36 -5.03
N TYR A 33 -17.82 -3.62 -3.80
CA TYR A 33 -18.13 -4.87 -3.11
C TYR A 33 -19.63 -5.05 -2.90
N ALA A 34 -20.33 -4.02 -2.39
CA ALA A 34 -21.76 -4.07 -2.15
C ALA A 34 -22.54 -4.34 -3.44
N ALA A 35 -22.14 -3.73 -4.54
CA ALA A 35 -22.75 -3.94 -5.83
C ALA A 35 -22.54 -5.38 -6.33
N ASP A 36 -21.33 -5.92 -6.23
CA ASP A 36 -21.04 -7.31 -6.61
C ASP A 36 -21.75 -8.31 -5.70
N PHE A 37 -21.85 -8.00 -4.40
CA PHE A 37 -22.59 -8.82 -3.45
C PHE A 37 -24.09 -8.90 -3.81
N ILE A 38 -24.69 -7.78 -4.20
CA ILE A 38 -26.10 -7.74 -4.66
C ILE A 38 -26.25 -8.53 -5.98
N LEU A 39 -25.30 -8.38 -6.91
CA LEU A 39 -25.32 -9.08 -8.20
C LEU A 39 -25.17 -10.60 -8.02
N ALA A 40 -24.45 -11.07 -7.03
CA ALA A 40 -24.27 -12.48 -6.73
C ALA A 40 -25.59 -13.21 -6.37
N PHE A 41 -26.63 -12.48 -5.92
CA PHE A 41 -27.94 -13.04 -5.65
C PHE A 41 -28.83 -13.18 -6.90
N LYS A 42 -28.40 -12.66 -8.07
CA LYS A 42 -29.15 -12.80 -9.32
C LYS A 42 -28.71 -14.07 -10.05
N PRO A 43 -29.61 -15.06 -10.28
CA PRO A 43 -29.21 -16.37 -10.84
C PRO A 43 -28.67 -16.32 -12.27
N ASP A 44 -29.01 -15.29 -13.05
CA ASP A 44 -28.60 -15.15 -14.44
C ASP A 44 -27.38 -14.21 -14.65
N ASN A 45 -26.89 -13.57 -13.60
CA ASN A 45 -25.82 -12.57 -13.76
C ASN A 45 -24.49 -13.11 -13.25
N ARG A 46 -23.60 -13.46 -14.18
CA ARG A 46 -22.23 -13.91 -13.91
C ARG A 46 -21.18 -12.77 -14.07
N ILE A 47 -21.64 -11.54 -14.27
CA ILE A 47 -20.75 -10.41 -14.55
C ILE A 47 -20.59 -9.62 -13.26
N PHE A 48 -19.39 -9.68 -12.69
CA PHE A 48 -19.02 -8.89 -11.54
C PHE A 48 -18.41 -7.54 -11.96
N ILE A 49 -18.76 -6.48 -11.23
CA ILE A 49 -18.24 -5.13 -11.49
C ILE A 49 -16.71 -5.10 -11.38
N GLN A 50 -16.15 -5.87 -10.43
CA GLN A 50 -14.71 -5.99 -10.26
C GLN A 50 -13.99 -6.43 -11.54
N GLU A 51 -14.57 -7.30 -12.35
CA GLU A 51 -13.99 -7.75 -13.62
C GLU A 51 -13.87 -6.62 -14.64
N HIS A 52 -14.82 -5.67 -14.63
CA HIS A 52 -14.79 -4.48 -15.49
C HIS A 52 -13.90 -3.36 -14.95
N LEU A 53 -13.58 -3.37 -13.66
CA LEU A 53 -12.69 -2.40 -13.04
C LEU A 53 -11.24 -2.87 -13.00
N ALA A 54 -11.00 -4.19 -13.10
CA ALA A 54 -9.67 -4.77 -13.05
C ALA A 54 -8.76 -4.26 -14.16
N PHE A 55 -7.50 -3.97 -13.80
CA PHE A 55 -6.50 -3.56 -14.79
C PHE A 55 -6.27 -4.70 -15.78
N ASN A 56 -6.58 -4.44 -17.05
CA ASN A 56 -6.35 -5.36 -18.15
C ASN A 56 -5.87 -4.58 -19.36
N LEU A 57 -4.62 -4.83 -19.76
CA LEU A 57 -3.99 -4.09 -20.86
C LEU A 57 -4.71 -4.29 -22.21
N GLN A 58 -5.27 -5.46 -22.46
CA GLN A 58 -5.99 -5.72 -23.71
C GLN A 58 -7.29 -4.92 -23.76
N ALA A 59 -8.06 -4.90 -22.68
CA ALA A 59 -9.28 -4.12 -22.58
C ALA A 59 -8.99 -2.60 -22.65
N ILE A 60 -7.90 -2.14 -22.04
CA ILE A 60 -7.45 -0.74 -22.12
C ILE A 60 -7.15 -0.35 -23.57
N LYS A 61 -6.48 -1.23 -24.34
CA LYS A 61 -6.21 -1.01 -25.78
C LYS A 61 -7.48 -1.01 -26.63
N GLN A 62 -8.55 -1.64 -26.17
CA GLN A 62 -9.87 -1.65 -26.82
C GLN A 62 -10.74 -0.43 -26.45
N GLY A 63 -10.22 0.49 -25.63
CA GLY A 63 -10.89 1.74 -25.26
C GLY A 63 -11.39 1.80 -23.83
N GLU A 64 -11.25 0.74 -23.02
CA GLU A 64 -11.66 0.74 -21.61
C GLU A 64 -10.61 1.43 -20.72
N VAL A 65 -10.34 2.70 -21.00
CA VAL A 65 -9.25 3.47 -20.35
C VAL A 65 -9.43 3.69 -18.85
N TRP A 66 -10.66 3.62 -18.35
CA TRP A 66 -10.93 3.75 -16.88
C TRP A 66 -10.22 2.68 -16.06
N ARG A 67 -9.92 1.52 -16.63
CA ARG A 67 -9.22 0.42 -15.96
C ARG A 67 -7.83 0.79 -15.45
N VAL A 68 -7.24 1.86 -16.00
CA VAL A 68 -5.93 2.38 -15.56
C VAL A 68 -6.00 2.88 -14.11
N ILE A 69 -7.16 3.35 -13.64
CA ILE A 69 -7.32 3.91 -12.29
C ILE A 69 -8.32 3.10 -11.47
N SER A 70 -9.37 2.54 -12.10
CA SER A 70 -10.47 1.89 -11.40
C SER A 70 -10.06 0.62 -10.63
N PHE A 71 -8.93 0.00 -10.97
CA PHE A 71 -8.40 -1.16 -10.22
C PHE A 71 -8.08 -0.81 -8.75
N LEU A 72 -7.89 0.48 -8.43
CA LEU A 72 -7.69 0.94 -7.05
C LEU A 72 -8.94 0.76 -6.18
N LEU A 73 -10.12 0.68 -6.80
CA LEU A 73 -11.41 0.52 -6.12
C LEU A 73 -11.80 -0.95 -5.91
N ILE A 74 -10.97 -1.89 -6.32
CA ILE A 74 -11.22 -3.30 -6.10
C ILE A 74 -10.77 -3.66 -4.68
N PRO A 75 -11.67 -4.19 -3.82
CA PRO A 75 -11.28 -4.64 -2.50
C PRO A 75 -10.31 -5.82 -2.63
N PRO A 76 -9.18 -5.83 -1.90
CA PRO A 76 -8.15 -6.86 -2.05
C PRO A 76 -8.65 -8.26 -1.67
N PHE A 77 -9.59 -8.36 -0.73
CA PHE A 77 -10.18 -9.62 -0.29
C PHE A 77 -11.71 -9.61 -0.41
N ALA A 78 -12.22 -10.13 -1.52
CA ALA A 78 -13.64 -10.17 -1.81
C ALA A 78 -14.35 -11.49 -1.39
N GLY A 79 -13.65 -12.39 -0.68
CA GLY A 79 -14.16 -13.74 -0.43
C GLY A 79 -15.30 -13.83 0.59
N HIS A 80 -15.22 -13.10 1.71
CA HIS A 80 -16.23 -13.14 2.77
C HIS A 80 -16.49 -11.73 3.33
N PRO A 81 -17.77 -11.32 3.50
CA PRO A 81 -18.13 -9.96 3.93
C PRO A 81 -17.45 -9.51 5.23
N PHE A 82 -17.31 -10.41 6.19
CA PHE A 82 -16.69 -10.12 7.46
C PHE A 82 -15.22 -9.70 7.31
N PHE A 83 -14.42 -10.46 6.55
CA PHE A 83 -13.01 -10.15 6.34
C PHE A 83 -12.84 -8.88 5.51
N MET A 84 -13.71 -8.64 4.53
CA MET A 84 -13.71 -7.42 3.74
C MET A 84 -13.92 -6.17 4.60
N ILE A 85 -14.91 -6.19 5.52
CA ILE A 85 -15.14 -5.06 6.44
C ILE A 85 -13.89 -4.76 7.28
N PHE A 86 -13.23 -5.81 7.81
CA PHE A 86 -11.98 -5.65 8.57
C PHE A 86 -10.87 -5.05 7.72
N GLU A 87 -10.71 -5.52 6.50
CA GLU A 87 -9.68 -5.04 5.59
C GLU A 87 -9.87 -3.57 5.24
N LEU A 88 -11.09 -3.17 4.88
CA LEU A 88 -11.43 -1.77 4.62
C LEU A 88 -11.23 -0.88 5.86
N TYR A 89 -11.60 -1.38 7.04
CA TYR A 89 -11.38 -0.69 8.29
C TYR A 89 -9.89 -0.46 8.57
N PHE A 90 -9.05 -1.48 8.36
CA PHE A 90 -7.60 -1.34 8.54
C PHE A 90 -6.97 -0.43 7.49
N LEU A 91 -7.37 -0.53 6.23
CA LEU A 91 -6.91 0.39 5.20
C LEU A 91 -7.22 1.85 5.55
N LEU A 92 -8.41 2.10 6.08
CA LEU A 92 -8.81 3.43 6.52
C LEU A 92 -7.95 3.92 7.69
N ILE A 93 -7.76 3.10 8.73
CA ILE A 93 -6.92 3.44 9.89
C ILE A 93 -5.48 3.72 9.46
N PHE A 94 -4.91 2.86 8.62
CA PHE A 94 -3.52 3.01 8.17
C PHE A 94 -3.36 4.29 7.35
N GLY A 95 -4.27 4.55 6.41
CA GLY A 95 -4.25 5.73 5.58
C GLY A 95 -4.45 7.01 6.38
N ASP A 96 -5.50 7.11 7.18
CA ASP A 96 -5.80 8.28 8.00
C ASP A 96 -4.66 8.59 9.00
N SER A 97 -4.10 7.56 9.64
CA SER A 97 -3.00 7.73 10.59
C SER A 97 -1.72 8.24 9.92
N LEU A 98 -1.38 7.70 8.75
CA LEU A 98 -0.22 8.15 7.97
C LEU A 98 -0.44 9.56 7.43
N GLU A 99 -1.63 9.87 6.95
CA GLU A 99 -2.00 11.21 6.47
C GLU A 99 -1.93 12.22 7.61
N HIS A 100 -2.40 11.88 8.80
CA HIS A 100 -2.32 12.74 10.00
C HIS A 100 -0.88 13.00 10.42
N GLN A 101 0.00 11.99 10.30
CA GLN A 101 1.41 12.08 10.69
C GLN A 101 2.26 12.84 9.67
N TRP A 102 1.97 12.74 8.38
CA TRP A 102 2.80 13.30 7.30
C TRP A 102 2.23 14.56 6.70
N GLY A 103 0.93 14.80 6.87
CA GLY A 103 0.13 15.77 6.13
C GLY A 103 -0.39 15.20 4.81
N SER A 104 -1.53 15.73 4.35
CA SER A 104 -2.27 15.22 3.19
C SER A 104 -1.44 15.21 1.91
N LEU A 105 -0.59 16.25 1.68
CA LEU A 105 0.23 16.29 0.46
C LEU A 105 1.24 15.15 0.40
N LYS A 106 1.97 14.88 1.50
CA LYS A 106 2.99 13.83 1.52
C LYS A 106 2.37 12.45 1.38
N PHE A 107 1.21 12.25 2.03
CA PHE A 107 0.45 11.02 1.91
C PHE A 107 -0.05 10.80 0.47
N ASN A 108 -0.62 11.83 -0.16
CA ASN A 108 -1.08 11.77 -1.54
C ASN A 108 0.07 11.46 -2.51
N VAL A 109 1.25 12.06 -2.30
CA VAL A 109 2.45 11.78 -3.11
C VAL A 109 2.90 10.33 -2.92
N PHE A 110 2.90 9.82 -1.67
CA PHE A 110 3.22 8.41 -1.40
C PHE A 110 2.28 7.47 -2.16
N TYR A 111 0.98 7.70 -2.04
CA TYR A 111 -0.02 6.86 -2.68
C TYR A 111 0.03 6.98 -4.22
N LEU A 112 0.24 8.19 -4.73
CA LEU A 112 0.37 8.45 -6.17
C LEU A 112 1.60 7.75 -6.77
N ILE A 113 2.76 7.84 -6.12
CA ILE A 113 3.98 7.15 -6.59
C ILE A 113 3.76 5.64 -6.62
N GLY A 114 3.16 5.07 -5.57
CA GLY A 114 2.83 3.65 -5.54
C GLY A 114 1.84 3.26 -6.66
N THR A 115 0.81 4.06 -6.88
CA THR A 115 -0.17 3.87 -7.96
C THR A 115 0.49 3.91 -9.34
N VAL A 116 1.27 4.95 -9.63
CA VAL A 116 1.97 5.10 -10.91
C VAL A 116 2.93 3.94 -11.15
N SER A 117 3.68 3.55 -10.13
CA SER A 117 4.60 2.40 -10.22
C SER A 117 3.84 1.10 -10.51
N THR A 118 2.68 0.89 -9.87
CA THR A 118 1.80 -0.26 -10.13
C THR A 118 1.26 -0.25 -11.55
N ILE A 119 0.85 0.92 -12.07
CA ILE A 119 0.41 1.08 -13.46
C ILE A 119 1.55 0.73 -14.43
N ILE A 120 2.77 1.24 -14.21
CA ILE A 120 3.92 0.94 -15.07
C ILE A 120 4.17 -0.57 -15.13
N VAL A 121 4.18 -1.25 -14.00
CA VAL A 121 4.32 -2.71 -13.95
C VAL A 121 3.13 -3.40 -14.63
N GLY A 122 1.91 -2.90 -14.43
CA GLY A 122 0.71 -3.40 -15.10
C GLY A 122 0.79 -3.31 -16.63
N LEU A 123 1.37 -2.23 -17.15
CA LEU A 123 1.60 -2.08 -18.60
C LEU A 123 2.64 -3.10 -19.14
N ILE A 124 3.61 -3.49 -18.32
CA ILE A 124 4.62 -4.49 -18.68
C ILE A 124 4.05 -5.91 -18.61
N LEU A 125 3.28 -6.20 -17.55
CA LEU A 125 2.77 -7.55 -17.26
C LEU A 125 1.41 -7.85 -17.93
N GLY A 126 0.70 -6.81 -18.36
CA GLY A 126 -0.67 -6.93 -18.90
C GLY A 126 -1.77 -6.87 -17.85
N ALA A 127 -1.44 -6.97 -16.57
CA ALA A 127 -2.37 -6.89 -15.43
C ALA A 127 -1.70 -6.21 -14.22
N ALA A 128 -2.51 -5.55 -13.38
CA ALA A 128 -2.08 -4.96 -12.13
C ALA A 128 -3.12 -5.17 -11.03
N SER A 129 -2.67 -5.18 -9.78
CA SER A 129 -3.50 -5.25 -8.59
C SER A 129 -3.04 -4.21 -7.57
N ASN A 130 -3.97 -3.66 -6.80
CA ASN A 130 -3.68 -2.75 -5.70
C ASN A 130 -3.17 -3.46 -4.43
N THR A 131 -3.14 -4.79 -4.42
CA THR A 131 -2.71 -5.60 -3.26
C THR A 131 -1.33 -5.19 -2.74
N TYR A 132 -0.33 -5.11 -3.63
CA TYR A 132 1.03 -4.74 -3.23
C TYR A 132 1.16 -3.26 -2.86
N LEU A 133 0.32 -2.39 -3.42
CA LEU A 133 0.20 -0.99 -3.01
C LEU A 133 -0.33 -0.90 -1.58
N ASN A 134 -1.39 -1.63 -1.26
CA ASN A 134 -1.97 -1.67 0.08
C ASN A 134 -1.03 -2.32 1.11
N LEU A 135 -0.26 -3.35 0.72
CA LEU A 135 0.79 -3.92 1.56
C LEU A 135 1.91 -2.90 1.82
N SER A 136 2.29 -2.08 0.83
CA SER A 136 3.27 -0.99 1.06
C SER A 136 2.75 0.06 2.04
N LEU A 137 1.45 0.37 1.99
CA LEU A 137 0.77 1.25 2.95
C LEU A 137 0.81 0.67 4.37
N PHE A 138 0.51 -0.61 4.53
CA PHE A 138 0.59 -1.31 5.81
C PHE A 138 2.01 -1.33 6.36
N LEU A 139 3.01 -1.66 5.54
CA LEU A 139 4.42 -1.64 5.98
C LEU A 139 4.87 -0.23 6.36
N ALA A 140 4.45 0.80 5.62
CA ALA A 140 4.70 2.20 5.98
C ALA A 140 4.09 2.54 7.35
N PHE A 141 2.86 2.11 7.61
CA PHE A 141 2.21 2.27 8.92
C PHE A 141 2.97 1.53 10.03
N ALA A 142 3.41 0.29 9.79
CA ALA A 142 4.18 -0.50 10.75
C ALA A 142 5.53 0.15 11.12
N ILE A 143 6.17 0.84 10.17
CA ILE A 143 7.41 1.58 10.40
C ILE A 143 7.15 2.84 11.23
N VAL A 144 6.06 3.56 10.97
CA VAL A 144 5.73 4.83 11.65
C VAL A 144 5.14 4.59 13.04
N PHE A 145 4.30 3.57 13.17
CA PHE A 145 3.56 3.26 14.40
C PHE A 145 3.84 1.83 14.91
N PRO A 146 5.11 1.48 15.23
CA PRO A 146 5.51 0.10 15.55
C PRO A 146 4.85 -0.45 16.82
N ASN A 147 4.49 0.42 17.76
CA ASN A 147 3.88 0.05 19.04
C ASN A 147 2.35 0.15 19.05
N TYR A 148 1.75 0.52 17.91
CA TYR A 148 0.30 0.53 17.79
C TYR A 148 -0.24 -0.90 17.95
N GLU A 149 -1.30 -1.06 18.76
CA GLU A 149 -1.90 -2.35 19.02
C GLU A 149 -3.19 -2.47 18.21
N VAL A 150 -3.24 -3.49 17.37
CA VAL A 150 -4.43 -3.89 16.62
C VAL A 150 -5.09 -5.05 17.35
N TRP A 151 -6.36 -4.90 17.66
CA TRP A 151 -7.16 -5.95 18.26
C TRP A 151 -7.67 -6.92 17.17
N LEU A 152 -6.93 -8.01 16.98
CA LEU A 152 -7.37 -9.05 16.05
C LEU A 152 -8.59 -9.76 16.62
N PHE A 153 -9.66 -9.77 15.84
CA PHE A 153 -10.96 -10.37 16.25
C PHE A 153 -11.50 -9.84 17.58
N PHE A 154 -11.14 -8.61 17.98
CA PHE A 154 -11.49 -7.97 19.26
C PHE A 154 -11.00 -8.73 20.51
N VAL A 155 -10.14 -9.73 20.36
CA VAL A 155 -9.67 -10.59 21.46
C VAL A 155 -8.17 -10.45 21.70
N LEU A 156 -7.36 -10.40 20.63
CA LEU A 156 -5.91 -10.46 20.74
C LEU A 156 -5.28 -9.10 20.36
N PRO A 157 -4.73 -8.35 21.33
CA PRO A 157 -3.95 -7.15 21.04
C PRO A 157 -2.58 -7.54 20.47
N VAL A 158 -2.36 -7.29 19.20
CA VAL A 158 -1.09 -7.56 18.51
C VAL A 158 -0.43 -6.24 18.11
N LYS A 159 0.83 -6.07 18.46
CA LYS A 159 1.60 -4.89 18.04
C LYS A 159 1.89 -4.96 16.55
N VAL A 160 1.61 -3.87 15.86
CA VAL A 160 1.74 -3.75 14.39
C VAL A 160 3.15 -4.09 13.91
N LYS A 161 4.19 -3.82 14.70
CA LYS A 161 5.57 -4.20 14.35
C LYS A 161 5.73 -5.70 14.05
N TRP A 162 5.04 -6.57 14.82
CA TRP A 162 5.14 -8.02 14.61
C TRP A 162 4.40 -8.44 13.33
N MET A 163 3.26 -7.81 13.06
CA MET A 163 2.52 -8.04 11.81
C MET A 163 3.32 -7.54 10.62
N GLY A 164 3.92 -6.34 10.70
CA GLY A 164 4.77 -5.80 9.64
C GLY A 164 6.03 -6.63 9.39
N MET A 165 6.65 -7.18 10.44
CA MET A 165 7.78 -8.11 10.29
C MET A 165 7.36 -9.41 9.59
N LEU A 166 6.20 -9.98 9.96
CA LEU A 166 5.65 -11.17 9.32
C LEU A 166 5.37 -10.90 7.84
N ASP A 167 4.72 -9.78 7.53
CA ASP A 167 4.42 -9.39 6.15
C ASP A 167 5.69 -9.18 5.33
N ALA A 168 6.69 -8.48 5.87
CA ALA A 168 7.98 -8.31 5.21
C ALA A 168 8.67 -9.64 4.91
N VAL A 169 8.66 -10.59 5.86
CA VAL A 169 9.20 -11.93 5.66
C VAL A 169 8.43 -12.69 4.59
N LEU A 170 7.09 -12.64 4.61
CA LEU A 170 6.25 -13.26 3.58
C LEU A 170 6.53 -12.68 2.19
N LEU A 171 6.68 -11.36 2.07
CA LEU A 171 7.05 -10.72 0.80
C LEU A 171 8.43 -11.16 0.32
N ILE A 172 9.41 -11.33 1.21
CA ILE A 172 10.74 -11.84 0.85
C ILE A 172 10.64 -13.29 0.36
N VAL A 173 9.88 -14.14 1.05
CA VAL A 173 9.64 -15.54 0.62
C VAL A 173 8.95 -15.58 -0.74
N LEU A 174 7.91 -14.76 -0.94
CA LEU A 174 7.21 -14.64 -2.22
C LEU A 174 8.12 -14.09 -3.33
N PHE A 175 9.04 -13.20 -3.01
CA PHE A 175 10.03 -12.70 -3.96
C PHE A 175 11.00 -13.80 -4.42
N ILE A 176 11.42 -14.68 -3.52
CA ILE A 176 12.33 -15.79 -3.83
C ILE A 176 11.59 -16.88 -4.60
N ALA A 177 10.42 -17.30 -4.10
CA ALA A 177 9.65 -18.44 -4.62
C ALA A 177 8.72 -18.07 -5.78
N GLY A 178 8.34 -16.78 -5.92
CA GLY A 178 7.38 -16.31 -6.89
C GLY A 178 7.91 -16.25 -8.31
N ASN A 179 6.98 -16.17 -9.26
CA ASN A 179 7.29 -15.93 -10.67
C ASN A 179 7.76 -14.47 -10.92
N TRP A 180 8.20 -14.19 -12.13
CA TRP A 180 8.72 -12.87 -12.50
C TRP A 180 7.71 -11.72 -12.27
N SER A 181 6.42 -11.97 -12.52
CA SER A 181 5.36 -10.98 -12.30
C SER A 181 5.21 -10.60 -10.83
N VAL A 182 5.20 -11.59 -9.94
CA VAL A 182 5.13 -11.38 -8.48
C VAL A 182 6.36 -10.61 -7.98
N ARG A 183 7.55 -10.95 -8.48
CA ARG A 183 8.80 -10.25 -8.13
C ARG A 183 8.75 -8.76 -8.49
N LEU A 184 8.28 -8.43 -9.70
CA LEU A 184 8.15 -7.03 -10.13
C LEU A 184 7.15 -6.26 -9.27
N MET A 185 6.00 -6.83 -8.93
CA MET A 185 5.00 -6.20 -8.07
C MET A 185 5.53 -5.95 -6.65
N ILE A 186 6.28 -6.92 -6.09
CA ILE A 186 6.92 -6.77 -4.77
C ILE A 186 8.01 -5.68 -4.81
N LEU A 187 8.81 -5.62 -5.88
CA LEU A 187 9.80 -4.56 -6.04
C LEU A 187 9.18 -3.17 -6.03
N VAL A 188 8.00 -2.99 -6.63
CA VAL A 188 7.25 -1.72 -6.59
C VAL A 188 6.86 -1.36 -5.15
N ALA A 189 6.33 -2.32 -4.37
CA ALA A 189 5.97 -2.09 -2.99
C ALA A 189 7.19 -1.66 -2.14
N PHE A 190 8.31 -2.37 -2.27
CA PHE A 190 9.55 -2.01 -1.56
C PHE A 190 10.15 -0.71 -2.05
N ALA A 191 10.13 -0.42 -3.36
CA ALA A 191 10.63 0.84 -3.91
C ALA A 191 9.89 2.03 -3.33
N ASN A 192 8.57 1.95 -3.20
CA ASN A 192 7.75 2.98 -2.57
C ASN A 192 8.18 3.25 -1.12
N ILE A 193 8.39 2.19 -0.34
CA ILE A 193 8.87 2.29 1.05
C ILE A 193 10.29 2.88 1.10
N ILE A 194 11.20 2.39 0.26
CA ILE A 194 12.59 2.85 0.23
C ILE A 194 12.67 4.32 -0.17
N LEU A 195 11.86 4.79 -1.11
CA LEU A 195 11.83 6.20 -1.51
C LEU A 195 11.42 7.12 -0.35
N PHE A 196 10.47 6.70 0.48
CA PHE A 196 9.97 7.52 1.60
C PHE A 196 10.79 7.36 2.89
N PHE A 197 11.19 6.13 3.21
CA PHE A 197 11.85 5.80 4.48
C PHE A 197 13.35 5.53 4.34
N GLY A 198 13.84 5.26 3.13
CA GLY A 198 15.20 4.81 2.91
C GLY A 198 16.24 5.71 3.55
N ARG A 199 16.04 7.02 3.49
CA ARG A 199 16.99 8.00 4.05
C ARG A 199 17.09 7.94 5.58
N LYS A 200 15.96 7.71 6.28
CA LYS A 200 15.96 7.55 7.74
C LYS A 200 16.51 6.18 8.12
N ALA A 201 16.03 5.13 7.46
CA ALA A 201 16.47 3.75 7.71
C ALA A 201 17.97 3.57 7.40
N PHE A 202 18.46 4.05 6.26
CA PHE A 202 19.89 4.00 5.93
C PHE A 202 20.72 4.84 6.88
N GLY A 203 20.22 5.99 7.35
CA GLY A 203 20.89 6.82 8.35
C GLY A 203 21.05 6.07 9.68
N GLU A 204 19.99 5.50 10.22
CA GLU A 204 20.01 4.76 11.48
C GLU A 204 20.87 3.49 11.39
N VAL A 205 20.76 2.73 10.30
CA VAL A 205 21.60 1.55 10.06
C VAL A 205 23.07 1.94 9.94
N TYR A 206 23.39 3.01 9.19
CA TYR A 206 24.76 3.51 9.07
C TYR A 206 25.34 3.93 10.41
N TYR A 207 24.58 4.72 11.24
CA TYR A 207 25.03 5.12 12.56
C TYR A 207 25.15 3.93 13.52
N THR A 208 24.28 2.94 13.43
CA THR A 208 24.33 1.71 14.24
C THR A 208 25.57 0.88 13.87
N ILE A 209 25.81 0.60 12.58
CA ILE A 209 27.00 -0.12 12.11
C ILE A 209 28.28 0.63 12.51
N ARG A 210 28.32 1.95 12.34
CA ARG A 210 29.43 2.79 12.73
C ARG A 210 29.69 2.73 14.23
N ARG A 211 28.63 2.72 15.05
CA ARG A 211 28.71 2.61 16.52
C ARG A 211 29.28 1.25 16.94
N TYR A 212 28.83 0.16 16.31
CA TYR A 212 29.39 -1.18 16.55
C TYR A 212 30.83 -1.30 16.10
N TYR A 213 31.18 -0.76 14.94
CA TYR A 213 32.55 -0.74 14.44
C TYR A 213 33.50 -0.01 15.39
N TYR A 214 33.14 1.19 15.86
CA TYR A 214 33.96 1.94 16.84
C TYR A 214 34.03 1.25 18.21
N LYS A 215 32.97 0.59 18.66
CA LYS A 215 32.96 -0.17 19.93
C LYS A 215 33.91 -1.37 19.81
N TRP A 216 33.91 -2.08 18.69
CA TRP A 216 34.79 -3.22 18.44
C TRP A 216 36.28 -2.83 18.34
N PHE A 217 36.58 -1.71 17.68
CA PHE A 217 37.96 -1.17 17.59
C PHE A 217 38.48 -0.67 18.94
N ARG A 218 37.62 -0.13 19.82
CA ARG A 218 38.00 0.35 21.15
C ARG A 218 38.25 -0.79 22.15
N MET A 219 37.69 -1.96 21.95
CA MET A 219 37.93 -3.14 22.78
C MET A 219 39.20 -3.92 22.38
N ARG A 220 39.84 -3.57 21.29
CA ARG A 220 41.09 -4.18 20.80
C ARG A 220 42.36 -3.36 21.13
N LYS A 221 42.21 -2.24 21.82
CA LYS A 221 43.30 -1.49 22.42
C LYS A 221 43.27 -1.65 23.94
#